data_c403cac0f81d81c38d6dcd8152c74886
#
_entry.id   c403cac0f81d81c38d6dcd8152c74886
#
_cell.length_a   1.000
_cell.length_b   1.000
_cell.length_c   1.000
_cell.angle_alpha   90.00
_cell.angle_beta   90.00
_cell.angle_gamma   90.00
#
_symmetry.space_group_name_H-M   'P 1'
#
loop_
_entity.id
_entity.type
_entity.pdbx_description
1 polymer ?
#
loop_
_entity_poly.entity_id
_entity_poly.type
_entity_poly.pdbx_seq_one_letter_code
_entity_poly.pdbx_strand_id
1 'polypeptide(L)'
;MPVEVELADKGVILNFKMIGGLNDDWEICAALILFYLWKMKEYNIQLTYNLKNNPPLISDFINKYLTAGDGLPNMVSWIKENSAHAEEIFLLWNQKQIIQIALEFYAGEKYCSDFYHLAPQYVKLINGNIDQESILLDPKLVKIIRKYWVGIFTGRGRAETNYILQKLDWLKWIPPEAVITLDSGIKKPSALGLNILRSRFQSKIGLYIGDTMDDFLTVENLNQEHKETKFLSAIVAGNDLFEKKEKGRIFLPRGLDLLSEDVNQLLLLLDNIRSGCAP
;
A
#
# COMPACT_ATOMS: atom_id res chain seq x y z
N MET A 1 -18.00 12.11 -27.61
CA MET A 1 -16.66 11.85 -27.05
C MET A 1 -16.87 11.24 -25.68
N PRO A 2 -16.10 10.23 -25.27
CA PRO A 2 -16.19 9.75 -23.89
C PRO A 2 -15.83 10.90 -22.95
N VAL A 3 -16.59 11.05 -21.88
CA VAL A 3 -16.30 12.02 -20.82
C VAL A 3 -15.19 11.42 -19.97
N GLU A 4 -14.01 12.04 -20.02
CA GLU A 4 -12.94 11.71 -19.05
C GLU A 4 -13.31 12.31 -17.69
N VAL A 5 -13.51 11.45 -16.70
CA VAL A 5 -13.81 11.85 -15.32
C VAL A 5 -12.64 11.47 -14.43
N GLU A 6 -11.98 12.46 -13.87
CA GLU A 6 -10.95 12.23 -12.87
C GLU A 6 -11.63 11.92 -11.54
N LEU A 7 -11.57 10.67 -11.11
CA LEU A 7 -12.21 10.18 -9.88
C LEU A 7 -11.33 10.32 -8.64
N ALA A 8 -10.01 10.33 -8.81
CA ALA A 8 -9.07 10.38 -7.70
C ALA A 8 -7.88 11.28 -8.03
N ASP A 9 -7.38 11.95 -7.01
CA ASP A 9 -6.08 12.57 -6.98
C ASP A 9 -5.22 11.93 -5.88
N LYS A 10 -3.98 12.38 -5.73
CA LYS A 10 -3.06 11.87 -4.73
C LYS A 10 -3.61 11.96 -3.30
N GLY A 11 -4.36 13.01 -2.99
CA GLY A 11 -4.94 13.19 -1.65
C GLY A 11 -6.03 12.16 -1.36
N VAL A 12 -6.85 11.83 -2.35
CA VAL A 12 -7.88 10.77 -2.23
C VAL A 12 -7.24 9.41 -2.00
N ILE A 13 -6.21 9.06 -2.78
CA ILE A 13 -5.49 7.78 -2.64
C ILE A 13 -4.81 7.70 -1.27
N LEU A 14 -4.17 8.80 -0.84
CA LEU A 14 -3.53 8.88 0.47
C LEU A 14 -4.54 8.65 1.61
N ASN A 15 -5.72 9.23 1.52
CA ASN A 15 -6.76 9.03 2.54
C ASN A 15 -7.12 7.55 2.72
N PHE A 16 -7.26 6.79 1.63
CA PHE A 16 -7.51 5.34 1.71
C PHE A 16 -6.34 4.59 2.36
N LYS A 17 -5.11 4.88 1.96
CA LYS A 17 -3.91 4.23 2.52
C LYS A 17 -3.70 4.56 4.00
N MET A 18 -4.20 5.71 4.46
CA MET A 18 -4.05 6.16 5.86
C MET A 18 -5.11 5.62 6.82
N ILE A 19 -6.20 5.01 6.32
CA ILE A 19 -7.17 4.33 7.19
C ILE A 19 -6.63 2.96 7.64
N GLY A 20 -5.82 2.32 6.81
CA GLY A 20 -5.44 0.92 6.93
C GLY A 20 -6.50 -0.03 6.36
N GLY A 21 -6.10 -1.25 6.04
CA GLY A 21 -6.99 -2.25 5.46
C GLY A 21 -7.30 -2.07 3.97
N LEU A 22 -6.84 -0.98 3.34
CA LEU A 22 -6.91 -0.69 1.91
C LEU A 22 -5.51 -0.33 1.41
N ASN A 23 -4.64 -1.30 1.32
CA ASN A 23 -3.25 -1.11 0.95
C ASN A 23 -2.94 -1.47 -0.51
N ASP A 24 -3.76 -2.33 -1.10
CA ASP A 24 -3.59 -2.74 -2.48
C ASP A 24 -4.24 -1.72 -3.44
N ASP A 25 -3.50 -1.20 -4.40
CA ASP A 25 -3.98 -0.15 -5.32
C ASP A 25 -5.22 -0.59 -6.12
N TRP A 26 -5.36 -1.88 -6.44
CA TRP A 26 -6.55 -2.43 -7.09
C TRP A 26 -7.77 -2.52 -6.17
N GLU A 27 -7.59 -2.76 -4.87
CA GLU A 27 -8.67 -2.66 -3.89
C GLU A 27 -9.12 -1.20 -3.72
N ILE A 28 -8.18 -0.24 -3.74
CA ILE A 28 -8.48 1.20 -3.75
C ILE A 28 -9.29 1.57 -5.00
N CYS A 29 -8.92 1.07 -6.18
CA CYS A 29 -9.71 1.28 -7.39
C CYS A 29 -11.14 0.77 -7.25
N ALA A 30 -11.31 -0.43 -6.70
CA ALA A 30 -12.63 -1.01 -6.48
C ALA A 30 -13.46 -0.21 -5.45
N ALA A 31 -12.82 0.26 -4.37
CA ALA A 31 -13.44 1.11 -3.35
C ALA A 31 -13.88 2.46 -3.91
N LEU A 32 -13.02 3.10 -4.71
CA LEU A 32 -13.32 4.37 -5.38
C LEU A 32 -14.56 4.25 -6.29
N ILE A 33 -14.58 3.25 -7.14
CA ILE A 33 -15.72 3.02 -8.05
C ILE A 33 -16.98 2.75 -7.26
N LEU A 34 -16.90 1.94 -6.19
CA LEU A 34 -18.03 1.66 -5.31
C LEU A 34 -18.58 2.93 -4.66
N PHE A 35 -17.69 3.78 -4.13
CA PHE A 35 -18.07 5.07 -3.54
C PHE A 35 -18.80 5.96 -4.54
N TYR A 36 -18.28 6.08 -5.76
CA TYR A 36 -18.89 6.96 -6.75
C TYR A 36 -20.21 6.40 -7.29
N LEU A 37 -20.36 5.09 -7.43
CA LEU A 37 -21.63 4.47 -7.75
C LEU A 37 -22.68 4.73 -6.66
N TRP A 38 -22.29 4.54 -5.38
CA TRP A 38 -23.14 4.90 -4.24
C TRP A 38 -23.53 6.38 -4.26
N LYS A 39 -22.58 7.27 -4.41
CA LYS A 39 -22.79 8.71 -4.44
C LYS A 39 -23.75 9.11 -5.57
N MET A 40 -23.55 8.56 -6.76
CA MET A 40 -24.43 8.85 -7.91
C MET A 40 -25.87 8.39 -7.66
N LYS A 41 -26.06 7.19 -7.09
CA LYS A 41 -27.37 6.63 -6.84
C LYS A 41 -28.08 7.31 -5.66
N GLU A 42 -27.40 7.46 -4.52
CA GLU A 42 -27.98 8.00 -3.30
C GLU A 42 -28.37 9.48 -3.42
N TYR A 43 -27.56 10.26 -4.15
CA TYR A 43 -27.78 11.71 -4.30
C TYR A 43 -28.31 12.10 -5.68
N ASN A 44 -28.66 11.13 -6.53
CA ASN A 44 -29.12 11.35 -7.90
C ASN A 44 -28.19 12.28 -8.70
N ILE A 45 -26.87 12.08 -8.57
CA ILE A 45 -25.84 12.88 -9.25
C ILE A 45 -25.43 12.15 -10.52
N GLN A 46 -25.40 12.88 -11.65
CA GLN A 46 -24.89 12.32 -12.90
C GLN A 46 -23.38 12.26 -12.92
N LEU A 47 -22.82 11.34 -13.71
CA LEU A 47 -21.39 11.26 -13.96
C LEU A 47 -20.95 12.52 -14.72
N THR A 48 -20.24 13.40 -14.03
CA THR A 48 -19.75 14.67 -14.54
C THR A 48 -18.27 14.83 -14.25
N TYR A 49 -17.61 15.73 -14.99
CA TYR A 49 -16.21 16.08 -14.79
C TYR A 49 -15.88 16.49 -13.34
N ASN A 50 -16.82 17.14 -12.66
CA ASN A 50 -16.62 17.62 -11.29
C ASN A 50 -17.14 16.67 -10.21
N LEU A 51 -17.46 15.42 -10.56
CA LEU A 51 -18.07 14.48 -9.62
C LEU A 51 -17.27 14.33 -8.30
N LYS A 52 -15.94 14.31 -8.36
CA LYS A 52 -15.09 14.19 -7.17
C LYS A 52 -15.23 15.37 -6.20
N ASN A 53 -15.48 16.57 -6.70
CA ASN A 53 -15.53 17.80 -5.91
C ASN A 53 -16.93 18.13 -5.35
N ASN A 54 -17.97 17.44 -5.81
CA ASN A 54 -19.31 17.62 -5.28
C ASN A 54 -19.49 16.84 -3.99
N PRO A 55 -20.10 17.41 -2.92
CA PRO A 55 -20.41 16.64 -1.71
C PRO A 55 -21.38 15.47 -1.98
N PRO A 56 -21.30 14.39 -1.20
CA PRO A 56 -20.29 14.13 -0.17
C PRO A 56 -18.93 13.84 -0.79
N LEU A 57 -17.87 14.35 -0.16
CA LEU A 57 -16.50 14.00 -0.55
C LEU A 57 -16.15 12.61 -0.04
N ILE A 58 -15.20 11.96 -0.70
CA ILE A 58 -14.75 10.65 -0.25
C ILE A 58 -14.12 10.70 1.15
N SER A 59 -13.42 11.78 1.49
CA SER A 59 -12.91 12.02 2.84
C SER A 59 -14.02 12.07 3.90
N ASP A 60 -15.16 12.68 3.57
CA ASP A 60 -16.31 12.74 4.47
C ASP A 60 -16.91 11.35 4.69
N PHE A 61 -17.02 10.55 3.61
CA PHE A 61 -17.48 9.17 3.68
C PHE A 61 -16.54 8.32 4.56
N ILE A 62 -15.24 8.39 4.29
CA ILE A 62 -14.22 7.69 5.05
C ILE A 62 -14.29 8.05 6.54
N ASN A 63 -14.21 9.33 6.86
CA ASN A 63 -14.18 9.81 8.25
C ASN A 63 -15.47 9.53 9.03
N LYS A 64 -16.59 9.43 8.33
CA LYS A 64 -17.90 9.24 8.96
C LYS A 64 -18.29 7.79 9.14
N TYR A 65 -17.90 6.92 8.20
CA TYR A 65 -18.45 5.58 8.08
C TYR A 65 -17.42 4.45 8.16
N LEU A 66 -16.12 4.76 8.08
CA LEU A 66 -15.05 3.78 8.19
C LEU A 66 -14.21 4.05 9.44
N THR A 67 -13.77 3.00 10.09
CA THR A 67 -12.83 3.06 11.22
C THR A 67 -11.43 2.62 10.78
N ALA A 68 -10.42 2.93 11.58
CA ALA A 68 -9.05 2.52 11.28
C ALA A 68 -8.94 1.00 11.16
N GLY A 69 -8.39 0.52 10.04
CA GLY A 69 -8.29 -0.91 9.72
C GLY A 69 -9.47 -1.47 8.92
N ASP A 70 -10.51 -0.66 8.67
CA ASP A 70 -11.62 -1.06 7.82
C ASP A 70 -11.21 -1.05 6.35
N GLY A 71 -11.29 -2.22 5.72
CA GLY A 71 -11.00 -2.38 4.30
C GLY A 71 -12.25 -2.32 3.41
N LEU A 72 -12.07 -2.70 2.15
CA LEU A 72 -13.15 -2.82 1.17
C LEU A 72 -14.35 -3.66 1.65
N PRO A 73 -14.18 -4.79 2.38
CA PRO A 73 -15.30 -5.56 2.91
C PRO A 73 -16.24 -4.76 3.81
N ASN A 74 -15.69 -3.91 4.67
CA ASN A 74 -16.50 -3.09 5.59
C ASN A 74 -17.27 -2.00 4.84
N MET A 75 -16.63 -1.38 3.82
CA MET A 75 -17.32 -0.45 2.93
C MET A 75 -18.49 -1.11 2.18
N VAL A 76 -18.26 -2.34 1.68
CA VAL A 76 -19.32 -3.15 1.02
C VAL A 76 -20.46 -3.43 1.99
N SER A 77 -20.16 -3.89 3.20
CA SER A 77 -21.18 -4.19 4.22
C SER A 77 -21.98 -2.93 4.60
N TRP A 78 -21.28 -1.82 4.83
CA TRP A 78 -21.93 -0.57 5.17
C TRP A 78 -22.91 -0.11 4.09
N ILE A 79 -22.52 -0.14 2.80
CA ILE A 79 -23.41 0.26 1.70
C ILE A 79 -24.60 -0.69 1.59
N LYS A 80 -24.41 -2.01 1.76
CA LYS A 80 -25.50 -2.99 1.75
C LYS A 80 -26.55 -2.74 2.82
N GLU A 81 -26.11 -2.33 4.01
CA GLU A 81 -26.97 -2.14 5.16
C GLU A 81 -27.67 -0.77 5.18
N ASN A 82 -27.06 0.25 4.57
CA ASN A 82 -27.47 1.65 4.75
C ASN A 82 -27.97 2.34 3.48
N SER A 83 -27.76 1.78 2.28
CA SER A 83 -28.23 2.39 1.03
C SER A 83 -29.54 1.75 0.54
N ALA A 84 -30.53 2.59 0.25
CA ALA A 84 -31.78 2.15 -0.38
C ALA A 84 -31.55 1.63 -1.82
N HIS A 85 -30.42 1.98 -2.44
CA HIS A 85 -30.06 1.62 -3.81
C HIS A 85 -29.01 0.50 -3.88
N ALA A 86 -28.76 -0.22 -2.79
CA ALA A 86 -27.70 -1.23 -2.70
C ALA A 86 -27.74 -2.24 -3.84
N GLU A 87 -28.91 -2.81 -4.14
CA GLU A 87 -29.05 -3.80 -5.22
C GLU A 87 -28.61 -3.25 -6.58
N GLU A 88 -29.03 -2.03 -6.93
CA GLU A 88 -28.65 -1.38 -8.19
C GLU A 88 -27.15 -1.06 -8.25
N ILE A 89 -26.57 -0.62 -7.11
CA ILE A 89 -25.15 -0.33 -7.00
C ILE A 89 -24.34 -1.59 -7.25
N PHE A 90 -24.67 -2.69 -6.55
CA PHE A 90 -23.92 -3.94 -6.67
C PHE A 90 -24.17 -4.67 -8.00
N LEU A 91 -25.26 -4.40 -8.71
CA LEU A 91 -25.46 -4.87 -10.09
C LEU A 91 -24.45 -4.21 -11.05
N LEU A 92 -24.11 -2.93 -10.82
CA LEU A 92 -23.18 -2.18 -11.65
C LEU A 92 -21.72 -2.38 -11.21
N TRP A 93 -21.48 -2.69 -9.93
CA TRP A 93 -20.14 -2.84 -9.37
C TRP A 93 -19.62 -4.27 -9.52
N ASN A 94 -18.82 -4.47 -10.55
CA ASN A 94 -18.14 -5.74 -10.78
C ASN A 94 -16.71 -5.69 -10.24
N GLN A 95 -16.54 -6.03 -8.96
CA GLN A 95 -15.24 -5.99 -8.28
C GLN A 95 -14.16 -6.77 -9.03
N LYS A 96 -14.48 -7.98 -9.51
CA LYS A 96 -13.50 -8.84 -10.23
C LYS A 96 -13.00 -8.17 -11.50
N GLN A 97 -13.91 -7.61 -12.28
CA GLN A 97 -13.58 -6.90 -13.51
C GLN A 97 -12.73 -5.64 -13.25
N ILE A 98 -13.09 -4.87 -12.22
CA ILE A 98 -12.36 -3.66 -11.84
C ILE A 98 -10.92 -4.02 -11.44
N ILE A 99 -10.75 -5.01 -10.58
CA ILE A 99 -9.44 -5.50 -10.16
C ILE A 99 -8.65 -6.01 -11.36
N GLN A 100 -9.25 -6.82 -12.24
CA GLN A 100 -8.56 -7.31 -13.43
C GLN A 100 -8.09 -6.17 -14.33
N ILE A 101 -8.93 -5.15 -14.58
CA ILE A 101 -8.54 -3.96 -15.35
C ILE A 101 -7.34 -3.26 -14.70
N ALA A 102 -7.36 -3.07 -13.37
CA ALA A 102 -6.26 -2.42 -12.66
C ALA A 102 -4.95 -3.22 -12.76
N LEU A 103 -5.01 -4.55 -12.62
CA LEU A 103 -3.87 -5.45 -12.79
C LEU A 103 -3.32 -5.43 -14.22
N GLU A 104 -4.20 -5.40 -15.22
CA GLU A 104 -3.82 -5.29 -16.64
C GLU A 104 -3.13 -3.96 -16.95
N PHE A 105 -3.60 -2.83 -16.37
CA PHE A 105 -2.91 -1.54 -16.49
C PHE A 105 -1.54 -1.56 -15.83
N TYR A 106 -1.44 -2.20 -14.68
CA TYR A 106 -0.19 -2.26 -13.93
C TYR A 106 0.87 -3.12 -14.62
N ALA A 107 0.51 -4.33 -15.04
CA ALA A 107 1.44 -5.30 -15.63
C ALA A 107 1.63 -5.14 -17.15
N GLY A 108 0.63 -4.62 -17.85
CA GLY A 108 0.56 -4.66 -19.31
C GLY A 108 0.41 -6.08 -19.83
N GLU A 109 0.31 -6.24 -21.15
CA GLU A 109 0.28 -7.56 -21.80
C GLU A 109 1.54 -8.38 -21.51
N LYS A 110 2.67 -7.69 -21.33
CA LYS A 110 4.00 -8.28 -21.15
C LYS A 110 4.14 -9.11 -19.88
N TYR A 111 3.53 -8.69 -18.78
CA TYR A 111 3.74 -9.31 -17.46
C TYR A 111 2.45 -9.86 -16.82
N CYS A 112 1.28 -9.58 -17.40
CA CYS A 112 0.01 -9.93 -16.79
C CYS A 112 -0.13 -11.45 -16.55
N SER A 113 0.28 -12.26 -17.52
CA SER A 113 0.27 -13.72 -17.38
C SER A 113 1.26 -14.20 -16.32
N ASP A 114 2.47 -13.63 -16.30
CA ASP A 114 3.54 -14.08 -15.40
C ASP A 114 3.28 -13.69 -13.95
N PHE A 115 2.71 -12.51 -13.73
CA PHE A 115 2.47 -11.99 -12.36
C PHE A 115 1.16 -12.50 -11.76
N TYR A 116 0.12 -12.58 -12.58
CA TYR A 116 -1.25 -12.78 -12.07
C TYR A 116 -1.95 -14.00 -12.65
N HIS A 117 -1.29 -14.73 -13.56
CA HIS A 117 -1.89 -15.86 -14.30
C HIS A 117 -3.18 -15.46 -15.04
N LEU A 118 -3.25 -14.20 -15.50
CA LEU A 118 -4.38 -13.65 -16.23
C LEU A 118 -4.01 -13.39 -17.69
N ALA A 119 -4.93 -13.74 -18.60
CA ALA A 119 -4.88 -13.29 -19.98
C ALA A 119 -5.50 -11.87 -20.06
N PRO A 120 -4.78 -10.86 -20.57
CA PRO A 120 -5.33 -9.50 -20.72
C PRO A 120 -6.58 -9.51 -21.61
N GLN A 121 -7.67 -8.90 -21.12
CA GLN A 121 -8.96 -8.86 -21.80
C GLN A 121 -9.44 -7.44 -22.08
N TYR A 122 -9.12 -6.51 -21.18
CA TYR A 122 -9.69 -5.17 -21.17
C TYR A 122 -8.70 -4.10 -21.59
N VAL A 123 -7.42 -4.26 -21.27
CA VAL A 123 -6.36 -3.26 -21.48
C VAL A 123 -5.38 -3.76 -22.53
N LYS A 124 -5.24 -2.98 -23.61
CA LYS A 124 -4.31 -3.30 -24.72
C LYS A 124 -3.07 -2.42 -24.64
N LEU A 125 -2.31 -2.58 -23.57
CA LEU A 125 -1.03 -1.92 -23.35
C LEU A 125 0.06 -2.96 -23.29
N ILE A 126 1.06 -2.87 -24.18
CA ILE A 126 2.21 -3.80 -24.17
C ILE A 126 2.98 -3.66 -22.86
N ASN A 127 3.37 -2.44 -22.51
CA ASN A 127 4.08 -2.10 -21.28
C ASN A 127 3.11 -1.57 -20.23
N GLY A 128 3.18 -2.11 -19.02
CA GLY A 128 2.38 -1.64 -17.90
C GLY A 128 3.07 -0.56 -17.07
N ASN A 129 2.35 -0.06 -16.07
CA ASN A 129 2.89 0.95 -15.15
C ASN A 129 4.14 0.47 -14.38
N ILE A 130 4.29 -0.84 -14.18
CA ILE A 130 5.48 -1.42 -13.54
C ILE A 130 6.78 -1.08 -14.30
N ASP A 131 6.72 -0.92 -15.61
CA ASP A 131 7.89 -0.53 -16.41
C ASP A 131 8.30 0.94 -16.14
N GLN A 132 7.39 1.76 -15.60
CA GLN A 132 7.62 3.16 -15.24
C GLN A 132 8.11 3.34 -13.79
N GLU A 133 8.07 2.27 -12.98
CA GLU A 133 8.56 2.33 -11.61
C GLU A 133 10.06 2.62 -11.58
N SER A 134 10.44 3.63 -10.80
CA SER A 134 11.82 4.02 -10.58
C SER A 134 12.37 3.46 -9.27
N ILE A 135 13.66 3.15 -9.27
CA ILE A 135 14.36 2.74 -8.05
C ILE A 135 14.69 4.00 -7.26
N LEU A 136 14.10 4.13 -6.06
CA LEU A 136 14.34 5.27 -5.17
C LEU A 136 15.65 5.16 -4.38
N LEU A 137 16.16 3.94 -4.21
CA LEU A 137 17.39 3.68 -3.48
C LEU A 137 18.62 4.09 -4.30
N ASP A 138 19.48 4.94 -3.73
CA ASP A 138 20.80 5.20 -4.32
C ASP A 138 21.66 3.93 -4.28
N PRO A 139 22.14 3.43 -5.43
CA PRO A 139 22.96 2.22 -5.51
C PRO A 139 24.21 2.27 -4.60
N LYS A 140 24.74 3.47 -4.32
CA LYS A 140 25.88 3.64 -3.42
C LYS A 140 25.58 3.27 -1.98
N LEU A 141 24.31 3.31 -1.56
CA LEU A 141 23.87 2.99 -0.20
C LEU A 141 23.59 1.50 0.02
N VAL A 142 23.53 0.70 -1.03
CA VAL A 142 23.35 -0.77 -0.92
C VAL A 142 24.39 -1.40 -0.01
N LYS A 143 25.63 -0.87 -0.02
CA LYS A 143 26.70 -1.31 0.91
C LYS A 143 26.33 -1.15 2.39
N ILE A 144 25.45 -0.19 2.74
CA ILE A 144 24.99 0.02 4.10
C ILE A 144 23.99 -1.07 4.45
N ILE A 145 23.01 -1.32 3.57
CA ILE A 145 21.97 -2.36 3.77
C ILE A 145 22.63 -3.72 4.01
N ARG A 146 23.67 -4.05 3.24
CA ARG A 146 24.41 -5.33 3.37
C ARG A 146 25.13 -5.52 4.71
N LYS A 147 25.20 -4.50 5.57
CA LYS A 147 25.73 -4.63 6.94
C LYS A 147 24.69 -5.19 7.93
N TYR A 148 23.43 -5.36 7.49
CA TYR A 148 22.31 -5.80 8.32
C TYR A 148 21.68 -7.08 7.77
N TRP A 149 20.96 -7.78 8.63
CA TRP A 149 20.02 -8.80 8.19
C TRP A 149 18.81 -8.12 7.56
N VAL A 150 18.48 -8.48 6.32
CA VAL A 150 17.40 -7.86 5.55
C VAL A 150 16.31 -8.87 5.27
N GLY A 151 15.09 -8.54 5.66
CA GLY A 151 13.88 -9.25 5.31
C GLY A 151 12.91 -8.35 4.55
N ILE A 152 12.07 -8.94 3.75
CA ILE A 152 11.03 -8.25 2.98
C ILE A 152 9.67 -8.81 3.38
N PHE A 153 8.75 -7.93 3.76
CA PHE A 153 7.34 -8.26 3.94
C PHE A 153 6.50 -7.30 3.10
N THR A 154 5.90 -7.82 2.04
CA THR A 154 5.23 -7.02 1.01
C THR A 154 3.84 -7.57 0.67
N GLY A 155 2.92 -6.66 0.28
CA GLY A 155 1.62 -7.02 -0.30
C GLY A 155 1.69 -7.46 -1.77
N ARG A 156 2.86 -7.37 -2.42
CA ARG A 156 3.06 -7.84 -3.80
C ARG A 156 3.09 -9.36 -3.86
N GLY A 157 2.68 -9.93 -5.00
CA GLY A 157 2.83 -11.34 -5.31
C GLY A 157 4.30 -11.75 -5.49
N ARG A 158 4.57 -13.05 -5.44
CA ARG A 158 5.95 -13.59 -5.52
C ARG A 158 6.60 -13.26 -6.86
N ALA A 159 5.90 -13.44 -7.97
CA ALA A 159 6.46 -13.20 -9.30
C ALA A 159 6.83 -11.74 -9.50
N GLU A 160 5.94 -10.83 -9.10
CA GLU A 160 6.15 -9.39 -9.13
C GLU A 160 7.31 -8.96 -8.21
N THR A 161 7.36 -9.50 -6.98
CA THR A 161 8.46 -9.23 -6.04
C THR A 161 9.79 -9.70 -6.60
N ASN A 162 9.86 -10.89 -7.18
CA ASN A 162 11.07 -11.42 -7.78
C ASN A 162 11.54 -10.55 -8.96
N TYR A 163 10.62 -10.04 -9.78
CA TYR A 163 10.94 -9.13 -10.87
C TYR A 163 11.65 -7.86 -10.33
N ILE A 164 11.12 -7.24 -9.27
CA ILE A 164 11.73 -6.06 -8.65
C ILE A 164 13.10 -6.39 -8.03
N LEU A 165 13.19 -7.50 -7.29
CA LEU A 165 14.46 -7.91 -6.68
C LEU A 165 15.53 -8.24 -7.72
N GLN A 166 15.14 -8.78 -8.86
CA GLN A 166 16.05 -9.00 -9.99
C GLN A 166 16.53 -7.67 -10.59
N LYS A 167 15.61 -6.70 -10.80
CA LYS A 167 15.94 -5.36 -11.28
C LYS A 167 16.91 -4.63 -10.35
N LEU A 168 16.81 -4.88 -9.03
CA LEU A 168 17.70 -4.35 -7.98
C LEU A 168 18.99 -5.17 -7.81
N ASP A 169 19.14 -6.31 -8.47
CA ASP A 169 20.23 -7.28 -8.25
C ASP A 169 20.28 -7.83 -6.81
N TRP A 170 19.14 -7.91 -6.13
CA TRP A 170 19.03 -8.33 -4.73
C TRP A 170 18.78 -9.83 -4.57
N LEU A 171 18.30 -10.52 -5.57
CA LEU A 171 18.14 -11.99 -5.56
C LEU A 171 19.43 -12.74 -5.24
N LYS A 172 20.58 -12.10 -5.48
CA LYS A 172 21.91 -12.68 -5.22
C LYS A 172 22.27 -12.78 -3.73
N TRP A 173 21.60 -12.01 -2.87
CA TRP A 173 21.99 -11.91 -1.46
C TRP A 173 20.82 -11.90 -0.46
N ILE A 174 19.58 -11.66 -0.89
CA ILE A 174 18.39 -11.87 -0.07
C ILE A 174 17.87 -13.29 -0.34
N PRO A 175 17.91 -14.17 0.66
CA PRO A 175 17.43 -15.53 0.47
C PRO A 175 15.90 -15.55 0.33
N PRO A 176 15.33 -16.45 -0.51
CA PRO A 176 13.88 -16.50 -0.78
C PRO A 176 13.02 -16.60 0.48
N GLU A 177 13.51 -17.27 1.51
CA GLU A 177 12.82 -17.43 2.78
C GLU A 177 12.86 -16.19 3.69
N ALA A 178 13.63 -15.16 3.34
CA ALA A 178 13.57 -13.84 3.96
C ALA A 178 12.63 -12.88 3.21
N VAL A 179 11.84 -13.41 2.26
CA VAL A 179 10.87 -12.63 1.47
C VAL A 179 9.48 -13.21 1.68
N ILE A 180 8.64 -12.47 2.38
CA ILE A 180 7.23 -12.81 2.62
C ILE A 180 6.38 -11.95 1.68
N THR A 181 5.62 -12.62 0.81
CA THR A 181 4.78 -12.00 -0.21
C THR A 181 3.31 -12.32 0.04
N LEU A 182 2.42 -11.73 -0.73
CA LEU A 182 0.99 -11.98 -0.67
C LEU A 182 0.64 -13.48 -0.80
N ASP A 183 1.42 -14.22 -1.59
CA ASP A 183 1.21 -15.67 -1.80
C ASP A 183 1.39 -16.52 -0.54
N SER A 184 2.02 -15.96 0.50
CA SER A 184 2.10 -16.64 1.81
C SER A 184 0.77 -16.72 2.55
N GLY A 185 -0.26 -16.00 2.08
CA GLY A 185 -1.53 -15.83 2.77
C GLY A 185 -1.48 -14.90 3.97
N ILE A 186 -0.30 -14.31 4.27
CA ILE A 186 -0.11 -13.39 5.40
C ILE A 186 -0.24 -11.96 4.87
N LYS A 187 -1.21 -11.22 5.41
CA LYS A 187 -1.43 -9.81 5.06
C LYS A 187 -1.07 -8.89 6.21
N LYS A 188 -0.51 -7.72 5.91
CA LYS A 188 -0.42 -6.60 6.85
C LYS A 188 -1.84 -6.13 7.22
N PRO A 189 -2.09 -5.69 8.42
CA PRO A 189 -1.16 -5.40 9.52
C PRO A 189 -0.85 -6.58 10.47
N SER A 190 -1.02 -7.85 10.05
CA SER A 190 -0.66 -8.99 10.89
C SER A 190 0.82 -8.97 11.29
N ALA A 191 1.10 -9.15 12.57
CA ALA A 191 2.47 -9.28 13.09
C ALA A 191 3.20 -10.52 12.58
N LEU A 192 2.46 -11.54 12.10
CA LEU A 192 3.01 -12.86 11.76
C LEU A 192 4.14 -12.77 10.73
N GLY A 193 4.04 -11.91 9.72
CA GLY A 193 5.09 -11.73 8.72
C GLY A 193 6.40 -11.26 9.32
N LEU A 194 6.38 -10.21 10.16
CA LEU A 194 7.56 -9.74 10.87
C LEU A 194 8.06 -10.75 11.89
N ASN A 195 7.16 -11.48 12.57
CA ASN A 195 7.52 -12.52 13.53
C ASN A 195 8.30 -13.67 12.88
N ILE A 196 7.91 -14.09 11.67
CA ILE A 196 8.66 -15.08 10.89
C ILE A 196 10.06 -14.55 10.55
N LEU A 197 10.17 -13.32 10.06
CA LEU A 197 11.46 -12.72 9.70
C LEU A 197 12.37 -12.56 10.92
N ARG A 198 11.86 -12.01 12.05
CA ARG A 198 12.67 -11.87 13.25
C ARG A 198 13.15 -13.20 13.81
N SER A 199 12.28 -14.23 13.77
CA SER A 199 12.61 -15.58 14.25
C SER A 199 13.71 -16.19 13.40
N ARG A 200 13.62 -16.04 12.08
CA ARG A 200 14.66 -16.49 11.15
C ARG A 200 16.01 -15.84 11.43
N PHE A 201 16.04 -14.55 11.69
CA PHE A 201 17.27 -13.81 11.98
C PHE A 201 17.65 -13.85 13.46
N GLN A 202 16.87 -14.52 14.31
CA GLN A 202 17.03 -14.56 15.78
C GLN A 202 17.17 -13.15 16.37
N SER A 203 16.47 -12.18 15.78
CA SER A 203 16.58 -10.76 16.12
C SER A 203 15.53 -10.37 17.15
N LYS A 204 15.95 -9.62 18.17
CA LYS A 204 15.06 -8.99 19.15
C LYS A 204 14.86 -7.50 18.87
N ILE A 205 15.69 -6.93 18.00
CA ILE A 205 15.66 -5.51 17.62
C ILE A 205 15.62 -5.43 16.10
N GLY A 206 14.77 -4.58 15.57
CA GLY A 206 14.65 -4.36 14.13
C GLY A 206 14.14 -2.97 13.79
N LEU A 207 14.32 -2.58 12.56
CA LEU A 207 13.70 -1.41 11.96
C LEU A 207 12.84 -1.90 10.79
N TYR A 208 11.55 -1.61 10.83
CA TYR A 208 10.66 -1.87 9.72
C TYR A 208 10.37 -0.57 8.98
N ILE A 209 10.63 -0.55 7.68
CA ILE A 209 10.48 0.61 6.82
C ILE A 209 9.31 0.36 5.87
N GLY A 210 8.33 1.25 5.90
CA GLY A 210 7.16 1.21 5.05
C GLY A 210 6.65 2.59 4.70
N ASP A 211 5.44 2.68 4.12
CA ASP A 211 4.86 3.94 3.68
C ASP A 211 3.37 4.09 4.02
N THR A 212 2.76 3.05 4.62
CA THR A 212 1.32 2.97 4.87
C THR A 212 0.99 2.77 6.35
N MET A 213 -0.31 2.93 6.68
CA MET A 213 -0.84 2.63 8.01
C MET A 213 -0.64 1.16 8.38
N ASP A 214 -0.81 0.25 7.44
CA ASP A 214 -0.64 -1.18 7.68
C ASP A 214 0.80 -1.55 8.05
N ASP A 215 1.78 -0.81 7.52
CA ASP A 215 3.18 -0.98 7.89
C ASP A 215 3.43 -0.58 9.35
N PHE A 216 2.90 0.57 9.75
CA PHE A 216 2.99 1.05 11.13
C PHE A 216 2.31 0.08 12.09
N LEU A 217 1.06 -0.30 11.81
CA LEU A 217 0.30 -1.23 12.65
C LEU A 217 0.94 -2.63 12.74
N THR A 218 1.63 -3.08 11.69
CA THR A 218 2.37 -4.35 11.70
C THR A 218 3.44 -4.35 12.80
N VAL A 219 4.16 -3.24 12.97
CA VAL A 219 5.17 -3.08 14.04
C VAL A 219 4.52 -3.00 15.40
N GLU A 220 3.47 -2.20 15.53
CA GLU A 220 2.71 -2.08 16.78
C GLU A 220 2.20 -3.44 17.25
N ASN A 221 1.58 -4.21 16.36
CA ASN A 221 1.07 -5.54 16.65
C ASN A 221 2.21 -6.49 17.07
N LEU A 222 3.34 -6.47 16.36
CA LEU A 222 4.50 -7.29 16.74
C LEU A 222 5.00 -6.95 18.15
N ASN A 223 5.18 -5.68 18.47
CA ASN A 223 5.66 -5.23 19.76
C ASN A 223 4.64 -5.50 20.91
N GLN A 224 3.34 -5.54 20.59
CA GLN A 224 2.30 -5.90 21.53
C GLN A 224 2.29 -7.42 21.83
N GLU A 225 2.43 -8.24 20.79
CA GLU A 225 2.42 -9.71 20.91
C GLU A 225 3.72 -10.26 21.51
N HIS A 226 4.85 -9.59 21.27
CA HIS A 226 6.20 -10.04 21.63
C HIS A 226 6.95 -8.99 22.45
N LYS A 227 6.63 -8.88 23.74
CA LYS A 227 7.20 -7.88 24.67
C LYS A 227 8.73 -7.95 24.83
N GLU A 228 9.34 -9.08 24.50
CA GLU A 228 10.80 -9.28 24.51
C GLU A 228 11.50 -8.68 23.29
N THR A 229 10.74 -8.12 22.32
CA THR A 229 11.26 -7.49 21.11
C THR A 229 11.06 -5.99 21.13
N LYS A 230 11.92 -5.29 20.39
CA LYS A 230 11.78 -3.85 20.14
C LYS A 230 12.00 -3.59 18.65
N PHE A 231 10.92 -3.58 17.90
CA PHE A 231 10.96 -3.14 16.52
C PHE A 231 10.58 -1.66 16.44
N LEU A 232 11.36 -0.90 15.70
CA LEU A 232 11.08 0.50 15.41
C LEU A 232 10.32 0.60 14.10
N SER A 233 9.37 1.51 14.06
CA SER A 233 8.59 1.85 12.87
C SER A 233 9.19 3.05 12.16
N ALA A 234 9.43 2.93 10.85
CA ALA A 234 9.85 4.03 10.02
C ALA A 234 8.90 4.19 8.84
N ILE A 235 8.38 5.39 8.66
CA ILE A 235 7.51 5.72 7.52
C ILE A 235 8.26 6.64 6.56
N VAL A 236 8.29 6.23 5.29
CA VAL A 236 8.76 7.05 4.18
C VAL A 236 7.61 7.91 3.67
N ALA A 237 7.77 9.21 3.77
CA ALA A 237 6.73 10.17 3.42
C ALA A 237 6.73 10.57 1.94
N GLY A 238 7.83 10.32 1.22
CA GLY A 238 8.01 10.86 -0.13
C GLY A 238 8.44 12.33 -0.13
N ASN A 239 8.73 12.86 -1.33
CA ASN A 239 9.20 14.24 -1.51
C ASN A 239 8.04 15.26 -1.64
N ASP A 240 6.79 14.81 -1.67
CA ASP A 240 5.63 15.68 -1.73
C ASP A 240 5.36 16.29 -0.36
N LEU A 241 5.38 17.63 -0.28
CA LEU A 241 5.18 18.37 0.97
C LEU A 241 3.80 18.12 1.61
N PHE A 242 2.77 17.93 0.81
CA PHE A 242 1.43 17.63 1.30
C PHE A 242 1.41 16.24 1.93
N GLU A 243 1.92 15.24 1.22
CA GLU A 243 1.98 13.86 1.71
C GLU A 243 2.80 13.76 3.01
N LYS A 244 3.96 14.40 3.06
CA LYS A 244 4.82 14.47 4.25
C LYS A 244 4.10 15.09 5.45
N LYS A 245 3.39 16.20 5.23
CA LYS A 245 2.64 16.89 6.29
C LYS A 245 1.50 16.01 6.80
N GLU A 246 0.72 15.40 5.91
CA GLU A 246 -0.39 14.53 6.29
C GLU A 246 0.08 13.26 7.01
N LYS A 247 1.13 12.59 6.50
CA LYS A 247 1.73 11.45 7.20
C LYS A 247 2.26 11.85 8.57
N GLY A 248 2.94 13.00 8.69
CA GLY A 248 3.40 13.52 9.99
C GLY A 248 2.25 13.74 10.97
N ARG A 249 1.16 14.37 10.51
CA ARG A 249 -0.04 14.62 11.31
C ARG A 249 -0.71 13.34 11.82
N ILE A 250 -0.67 12.29 11.01
CA ILE A 250 -1.35 11.01 11.31
C ILE A 250 -0.49 10.11 12.18
N PHE A 251 0.79 9.94 11.87
CA PHE A 251 1.65 8.94 12.49
C PHE A 251 2.37 9.41 13.76
N LEU A 252 2.86 10.67 13.80
CA LEU A 252 3.63 11.14 14.96
C LEU A 252 2.83 11.11 16.28
N PRO A 253 1.55 11.52 16.32
CA PRO A 253 0.75 11.40 17.55
C PRO A 253 0.48 9.94 17.98
N ARG A 254 0.64 8.98 17.06
CA ARG A 254 0.47 7.54 17.33
C ARG A 254 1.75 6.86 17.81
N GLY A 255 2.85 7.60 17.92
CA GLY A 255 4.12 7.06 18.43
C GLY A 255 5.02 6.48 17.35
N LEU A 256 4.91 6.94 16.10
CA LEU A 256 5.89 6.59 15.05
C LEU A 256 7.30 6.94 15.50
N ASP A 257 8.24 5.99 15.37
CA ASP A 257 9.63 6.21 15.79
C ASP A 257 10.42 7.10 14.82
N LEU A 258 10.23 6.90 13.50
CA LEU A 258 10.97 7.64 12.47
C LEU A 258 10.05 8.04 11.30
N LEU A 259 10.10 9.32 10.91
CA LEU A 259 9.50 9.83 9.68
C LEU A 259 10.60 10.37 8.78
N SER A 260 10.73 9.86 7.57
CA SER A 260 11.76 10.29 6.62
C SER A 260 11.16 10.66 5.27
N GLU A 261 11.80 11.55 4.55
CA GLU A 261 11.42 11.88 3.17
C GLU A 261 11.66 10.71 2.22
N ASP A 262 12.79 10.02 2.39
CA ASP A 262 13.15 8.88 1.57
C ASP A 262 13.94 7.81 2.34
N VAL A 263 14.09 6.65 1.74
CA VAL A 263 14.85 5.53 2.30
C VAL A 263 16.34 5.82 2.43
N ASN A 264 16.90 6.70 1.59
CA ASN A 264 18.33 7.00 1.58
C ASN A 264 18.73 7.76 2.85
N GLN A 265 17.89 8.70 3.30
CA GLN A 265 18.10 9.41 4.58
C GLN A 265 18.10 8.43 5.77
N LEU A 266 17.17 7.47 5.79
CA LEU A 266 17.14 6.44 6.83
C LEU A 266 18.41 5.60 6.85
N LEU A 267 18.92 5.20 5.69
CA LEU A 267 20.15 4.43 5.59
C LEU A 267 21.38 5.21 6.05
N LEU A 268 21.47 6.50 5.72
CA LEU A 268 22.54 7.36 6.20
C LEU A 268 22.50 7.54 7.72
N LEU A 269 21.31 7.70 8.29
CA LEU A 269 21.10 7.73 9.73
C LEU A 269 21.59 6.44 10.41
N LEU A 270 21.20 5.27 9.87
CA LEU A 270 21.64 3.97 10.37
C LEU A 270 23.17 3.81 10.32
N ASP A 271 23.81 4.26 9.24
CA ASP A 271 25.26 4.18 9.09
C ASP A 271 26.00 5.10 10.10
N ASN A 272 25.48 6.30 10.33
CA ASN A 272 25.98 7.24 11.33
C ASN A 272 25.88 6.67 12.75
N ILE A 273 24.72 6.13 13.13
CA ILE A 273 24.52 5.49 14.45
C ILE A 273 25.52 4.35 14.65
N ARG A 274 25.68 3.48 13.65
CA ARG A 274 26.61 2.36 13.72
C ARG A 274 28.08 2.78 13.83
N SER A 275 28.44 3.89 13.19
CA SER A 275 29.81 4.44 13.18
C SER A 275 30.15 5.21 14.47
N GLY A 276 29.20 5.36 15.40
CA GLY A 276 29.38 6.13 16.63
C GLY A 276 29.43 7.65 16.40
N CYS A 277 29.11 8.11 15.19
CA CYS A 277 28.90 9.52 14.91
C CYS A 277 27.48 9.88 15.29
N ALA A 278 27.30 10.54 16.44
CA ALA A 278 26.00 11.14 16.76
C ALA A 278 25.65 12.20 15.70
N PRO A 279 24.37 12.36 15.32
CA PRO A 279 23.95 13.40 14.39
C PRO A 279 24.21 14.80 14.92
#